data_17bce7036996c8cf6958b12e3bd63d0c
#
_entry.id   17bce7036996c8cf6958b12e3bd63d0c
#
_cell.length_a   1.000
_cell.length_b   1.000
_cell.length_c   1.000
_cell.angle_alpha   90.00
_cell.angle_beta   90.00
_cell.angle_gamma   90.00
#
_symmetry.space_group_name_H-M   'P 1'
#
loop_
_entity.id
_entity.type
_entity.pdbx_description
1 polymer ?
#
loop_
_entity_poly.entity_id
_entity_poly.type
_entity_poly.pdbx_seq_one_letter_code
_entity_poly.pdbx_strand_id
1 'polypeptide(L)'
;NEIEDIMEKTRKTLGFAPEDYEVKVINGKIAKCEDGKITINPELMKYKRKTIEYIVTHEFCHLKYKSHGKRFYKLIEKYIPDYKRYEKEISEYEY
;
A
#
# COMPACT_ATOMS: atom_id res chain seq x y z
N ASN A 1 12.79 -7.29 -8.60
CA ASN A 1 12.96 -7.38 -7.16
C ASN A 1 11.62 -7.59 -6.46
N GLU A 2 11.64 -7.71 -5.16
CA GLU A 2 10.42 -8.03 -4.41
C GLU A 2 9.35 -6.96 -4.52
N ILE A 3 9.74 -5.69 -4.50
CA ILE A 3 8.78 -4.58 -4.63
C ILE A 3 8.12 -4.61 -6.00
N GLU A 4 8.88 -4.82 -7.06
CA GLU A 4 8.33 -4.91 -8.41
C GLU A 4 7.35 -6.07 -8.52
N ASP A 5 7.67 -7.21 -7.93
CA ASP A 5 6.79 -8.38 -7.94
C ASP A 5 5.48 -8.10 -7.23
N ILE A 6 5.54 -7.43 -6.07
CA ILE A 6 4.35 -7.09 -5.30
C ILE A 6 3.51 -6.06 -6.04
N MET A 7 4.13 -5.05 -6.64
CA MET A 7 3.41 -4.04 -7.43
C MET A 7 2.66 -4.72 -8.58
N GLU A 8 3.31 -5.62 -9.31
CA GLU A 8 2.70 -6.32 -10.43
C GLU A 8 1.57 -7.23 -9.97
N LYS A 9 1.77 -7.98 -8.90
CA LYS A 9 0.74 -8.84 -8.31
C LYS A 9 -0.49 -8.02 -7.91
N THR A 10 -0.27 -6.88 -7.27
CA THR A 10 -1.35 -6.01 -6.81
C THR A 10 -2.12 -5.44 -7.99
N ARG A 11 -1.42 -5.00 -9.03
CA ARG A 11 -2.03 -4.51 -10.25
C ARG A 11 -2.96 -5.55 -10.86
N LYS A 12 -2.51 -6.79 -10.95
CA LYS A 12 -3.32 -7.88 -11.51
C LYS A 12 -4.52 -8.20 -10.64
N THR A 13 -4.34 -8.17 -9.33
CA THR A 13 -5.39 -8.51 -8.38
C THR A 13 -6.49 -7.45 -8.36
N LEU A 14 -6.13 -6.19 -8.30
CA LEU A 14 -7.09 -5.09 -8.19
C LEU A 14 -7.64 -4.62 -9.54
N GLY A 15 -6.88 -4.82 -10.60
CA GLY A 15 -7.32 -4.43 -11.94
C GLY A 15 -7.05 -2.98 -12.30
N PHE A 16 -6.30 -2.25 -11.47
CA PHE A 16 -5.88 -0.89 -11.76
C PHE A 16 -4.50 -0.65 -11.13
N ALA A 17 -3.84 0.43 -11.53
CA ALA A 17 -2.49 0.72 -11.09
C ALA A 17 -2.20 2.22 -11.08
N PRO A 18 -1.18 2.67 -10.34
CA PRO A 18 -0.75 4.06 -10.39
C PRO A 18 -0.11 4.37 -11.76
N GLU A 19 -0.03 5.65 -12.10
CA GLU A 19 0.67 6.09 -13.30
C GLU A 19 2.15 5.71 -13.22
N ASP A 20 2.72 5.79 -12.02
CA ASP A 20 4.12 5.50 -11.78
C ASP A 20 4.34 5.25 -10.30
N TYR A 21 5.48 4.68 -9.96
CA TYR A 21 5.89 4.58 -8.56
C TYR A 21 7.40 4.74 -8.44
N GLU A 22 7.84 5.16 -7.27
CA GLU A 22 9.27 5.28 -6.99
C GLU A 22 9.56 4.80 -5.58
N VAL A 23 10.81 4.42 -5.35
CA VAL A 23 11.29 3.99 -4.04
C VAL A 23 12.26 5.05 -3.54
N LYS A 24 11.89 5.72 -2.45
CA LYS A 24 12.79 6.71 -1.83
C LYS A 24 12.39 6.92 -0.37
N VAL A 25 13.34 7.37 0.43
CA VAL A 25 13.10 7.65 1.85
C VAL A 25 12.10 8.79 1.98
N ILE A 26 11.08 8.57 2.80
CA ILE A 26 10.06 9.57 3.14
C ILE A 26 10.09 9.72 4.65
N ASN A 27 10.22 10.95 5.12
CA ASN A 27 10.30 11.20 6.55
C ASN A 27 8.96 10.93 7.24
N GLY A 28 8.97 9.96 8.17
CA GLY A 28 7.78 9.63 8.97
C GLY A 28 6.71 8.81 8.28
N LYS A 29 6.89 8.46 7.01
CA LYS A 29 5.91 7.65 6.26
C LYS A 29 6.56 6.40 5.69
N ILE A 30 5.81 5.31 5.66
CA ILE A 30 6.28 4.08 5.03
C ILE A 30 5.92 4.05 3.54
N ALA A 31 4.85 4.72 3.15
CA ALA A 31 4.42 4.86 1.77
C ALA A 31 3.44 6.01 1.64
N LYS A 32 3.24 6.51 0.44
CA LYS A 32 2.20 7.52 0.18
C LYS A 32 1.68 7.39 -1.25
N CYS A 33 0.47 7.88 -1.46
CA CYS A 33 -0.15 7.97 -2.77
C CYS A 33 -0.55 9.42 -3.00
N GLU A 34 -0.04 10.03 -4.07
CA GLU A 34 -0.25 11.44 -4.35
C GLU A 34 -0.26 11.68 -5.84
N ASP A 35 -1.29 12.35 -6.33
CA ASP A 35 -1.43 12.69 -7.76
C ASP A 35 -1.27 11.48 -8.70
N GLY A 36 -1.85 10.35 -8.31
CA GLY A 36 -1.80 9.14 -9.12
C GLY A 36 -0.49 8.38 -9.06
N LYS A 37 0.43 8.80 -8.21
CA LYS A 37 1.74 8.17 -8.06
C LYS A 37 1.91 7.62 -6.65
N ILE A 38 2.61 6.50 -6.55
CA ILE A 38 2.90 5.86 -5.27
C ILE A 38 4.39 6.00 -4.97
N THR A 39 4.71 6.44 -3.76
CA THR A 39 6.09 6.49 -3.28
C THR A 39 6.22 5.47 -2.15
N ILE A 40 7.25 4.64 -2.23
CA ILE A 40 7.51 3.58 -1.27
C ILE A 40 8.82 3.85 -0.56
N ASN A 41 8.77 3.90 0.78
CA ASN A 41 9.96 4.04 1.58
C ASN A 41 10.67 2.68 1.63
N PRO A 42 11.98 2.61 1.31
CA PRO A 42 12.71 1.33 1.35
C PRO A 42 12.71 0.66 2.73
N GLU A 43 12.40 1.39 3.79
CA GLU A 43 12.23 0.83 5.13
C GLU A 43 11.14 -0.23 5.19
N LEU A 44 10.22 -0.23 4.24
CA LEU A 44 9.16 -1.23 4.24
C LEU A 44 9.72 -2.65 4.05
N MET A 45 10.92 -2.80 3.56
CA MET A 45 11.56 -4.12 3.39
C MET A 45 11.82 -4.84 4.72
N LYS A 46 11.75 -4.15 5.85
CA LYS A 46 11.92 -4.79 7.16
C LYS A 46 10.71 -5.61 7.58
N TYR A 47 9.57 -5.42 6.91
CA TYR A 47 8.35 -6.16 7.21
C TYR A 47 8.26 -7.46 6.42
N LYS A 48 7.40 -8.37 6.89
CA LYS A 48 7.11 -9.62 6.19
C LYS A 48 6.40 -9.32 4.88
N ARG A 49 6.55 -10.21 3.91
CA ARG A 49 5.94 -10.02 2.58
C ARG A 49 4.44 -9.69 2.63
N LYS A 50 3.68 -10.39 3.47
CA LYS A 50 2.23 -10.13 3.56
C LYS A 50 1.92 -8.74 4.09
N THR A 51 2.74 -8.22 5.00
CA THR A 51 2.58 -6.87 5.50
C THR A 51 2.91 -5.86 4.40
N ILE A 52 3.96 -6.13 3.62
CA ILE A 52 4.30 -5.29 2.47
C ILE A 52 3.16 -5.30 1.45
N GLU A 53 2.58 -6.46 1.18
CA GLU A 53 1.44 -6.57 0.27
C GLU A 53 0.26 -5.74 0.76
N TYR A 54 0.02 -5.72 2.07
CA TYR A 54 -1.02 -4.88 2.64
C TYR A 54 -0.73 -3.38 2.42
N ILE A 55 0.50 -2.95 2.69
CA ILE A 55 0.89 -1.54 2.50
C ILE A 55 0.69 -1.11 1.04
N VAL A 56 1.12 -1.94 0.10
CA VAL A 56 0.97 -1.64 -1.32
C VAL A 56 -0.50 -1.60 -1.72
N THR A 57 -1.30 -2.56 -1.24
CA THR A 57 -2.74 -2.58 -1.51
C THR A 57 -3.41 -1.33 -0.94
N HIS A 58 -3.01 -0.91 0.26
CA HIS A 58 -3.53 0.29 0.89
C HIS A 58 -3.30 1.52 0.00
N GLU A 59 -2.09 1.66 -0.54
CA GLU A 59 -1.79 2.79 -1.43
C GLU A 59 -2.53 2.71 -2.77
N PHE A 60 -2.70 1.50 -3.31
CA PHE A 60 -3.51 1.33 -4.51
C PHE A 60 -4.96 1.76 -4.27
N CYS A 61 -5.51 1.44 -3.09
CA CYS A 61 -6.87 1.83 -2.75
C CYS A 61 -7.04 3.35 -2.69
N HIS A 62 -5.98 4.08 -2.35
CA HIS A 62 -5.98 5.54 -2.39
C HIS A 62 -6.11 6.11 -3.81
N LEU A 63 -5.82 5.32 -4.82
CA LEU A 63 -6.05 5.75 -6.21
C LEU A 63 -7.55 5.91 -6.49
N LYS A 64 -8.38 5.21 -5.73
CA LYS A 64 -9.84 5.27 -5.87
C LYS A 64 -10.50 6.15 -4.81
N TYR A 65 -10.00 6.07 -3.57
CA TYR A 65 -10.58 6.78 -2.43
C TYR A 65 -9.50 7.49 -1.65
N LYS A 66 -9.52 8.82 -1.68
CA LYS A 66 -8.48 9.62 -1.01
C LYS A 66 -8.54 9.56 0.51
N SER A 67 -9.74 9.46 1.08
CA SER A 67 -9.90 9.42 2.53
C SER A 67 -10.06 7.99 3.04
N HIS A 68 -9.73 7.79 4.33
CA HIS A 68 -9.88 6.51 5.01
C HIS A 68 -11.33 6.29 5.48
N GLY A 69 -12.30 6.41 4.56
CA GLY A 69 -13.70 6.22 4.87
C GLY A 69 -14.16 4.78 4.67
N LYS A 70 -15.48 4.56 4.78
CA LYS A 70 -16.07 3.23 4.64
C LYS A 70 -15.75 2.54 3.31
N ARG A 71 -15.81 3.29 2.21
CA ARG A 71 -15.57 2.72 0.88
C ARG A 71 -14.13 2.27 0.72
N PHE A 72 -13.20 3.05 1.27
CA PHE A 72 -11.79 2.72 1.27
C PHE A 72 -11.54 1.40 1.98
N TYR A 73 -12.05 1.27 3.22
CA TYR A 73 -11.85 0.04 4.00
C TYR A 73 -12.60 -1.16 3.44
N LYS A 74 -13.75 -0.96 2.82
CA LYS A 74 -14.45 -2.05 2.15
C LYS A 74 -13.63 -2.60 0.98
N LEU A 75 -12.96 -1.71 0.25
CA LEU A 75 -12.12 -2.12 -0.86
C LEU A 75 -10.92 -2.92 -0.37
N ILE A 76 -10.25 -2.45 0.70
CA ILE A 76 -9.16 -3.19 1.31
C ILE A 76 -9.63 -4.56 1.79
N GLU A 77 -10.73 -4.60 2.54
CA GLU A 77 -11.26 -5.84 3.11
C GLU A 77 -11.62 -6.87 2.04
N LYS A 78 -12.05 -6.42 0.89
CA LYS A 78 -12.37 -7.31 -0.22
C LYS A 78 -11.17 -8.17 -0.62
N TYR A 79 -9.96 -7.60 -0.59
CA TYR A 79 -8.74 -8.28 -1.01
C TYR A 79 -7.91 -8.81 0.15
N ILE A 80 -8.00 -8.17 1.31
CA ILE A 80 -7.26 -8.56 2.51
C ILE A 80 -8.25 -8.50 3.70
N PRO A 81 -9.05 -9.57 3.88
CA PRO A 81 -10.08 -9.58 4.94
C PRO A 81 -9.53 -9.35 6.34
N ASP A 82 -8.29 -9.75 6.60
CA ASP A 82 -7.65 -9.60 7.90
C ASP A 82 -6.68 -8.41 7.94
N TYR A 83 -6.97 -7.35 7.18
CA TYR A 83 -6.08 -6.20 7.06
C TYR A 83 -5.71 -5.55 8.39
N LYS A 84 -6.58 -5.63 9.39
CA LYS A 84 -6.33 -5.00 10.69
C LYS A 84 -5.10 -5.55 11.39
N ARG A 85 -4.78 -6.82 11.19
CA ARG A 85 -3.58 -7.41 11.80
C ARG A 85 -2.30 -6.80 11.23
N TYR A 86 -2.31 -6.47 9.94
CA TYR A 86 -1.16 -5.84 9.28
C TYR A 86 -1.06 -4.37 9.65
N GLU A 87 -2.20 -3.70 9.76
CA GLU A 87 -2.26 -2.31 10.19
C GLU A 87 -1.57 -2.10 11.54
N LYS A 88 -1.77 -3.04 12.47
CA LYS A 88 -1.13 -2.99 13.79
C LYS A 88 0.38 -3.12 13.72
N GLU A 89 0.90 -3.87 12.75
CA GLU A 89 2.34 -4.11 12.63
C GLU A 89 3.12 -2.86 12.22
N ILE A 90 2.47 -1.90 11.59
CA ILE A 90 3.11 -0.69 11.06
C ILE A 90 2.68 0.58 11.78
N SER A 91 2.35 0.47 13.06
CA SER A 91 1.86 1.59 13.88
C SER A 91 2.89 2.73 14.05
N GLU A 92 4.17 2.47 13.79
CA GLU A 92 5.24 3.46 13.93
C GLU A 92 5.35 4.44 12.75
N TYR A 93 4.62 4.18 11.66
CA TYR A 93 4.64 5.03 10.46
C TYR A 93 3.23 5.46 10.07
N GLU A 94 3.17 6.58 9.34
CA GLU A 94 1.96 6.97 8.64
C GLU A 94 1.98 6.39 7.22
N TYR A 95 0.81 6.16 6.69
CA TYR A 95 0.69 5.66 5.31
C TYR A 95 -0.73 5.83 4.75
#